data_5519ff9266367c57f50dc4b72ab44b43
#
_entry.id   5519ff9266367c57f50dc4b72ab44b43
#
_cell.length_a   1.000
_cell.length_b   1.000
_cell.length_c   1.000
_cell.angle_alpha   90.00
_cell.angle_beta   90.00
_cell.angle_gamma   90.00
#
_symmetry.space_group_name_H-M   'P 1'
#
loop_
_entity.id
_entity.type
_entity.pdbx_description
1 polymer ?
#
loop_
_entity_poly.entity_id
_entity_poly.type
_entity_poly.pdbx_seq_one_letter_code
_entity_poly.pdbx_strand_id
1 'polypeptide(L)'
;MIHTIKLAALVGALLLATAAPAATPGWPAPGPMPPKDNQRLALDIFEQIVEIRSVHLLGTKAVAEALYARFKAAGFTDEEMHLIPEGPWPNQVNLVVRLRGKGQGKPVMWICHMDVVDARPQDWSVPPFKFTEKDVFFYGRGTSDMKDEDAAAAASLIRLKQEGFVPDRDIIVAFTADEEVGLEQDGPAWLLKHDRNLVDAGWVMNPDGGSGEIVNGKRLDFSVETVQKTYMTFSWRTTNKGGHSSEPRPDNAIYELAKGLMNLSRYQFPYKTNATTRAYFAAVAQTASGRRKADLSALSSEPLDPAVARRVAEGDVAMNAILHTTCVATMLKAGVQENALASSADATVQCRVFPGESEAQTLSTLRQVAGDPGIQVSLLEPVQPAPETVPDARVMAAITQVVHSMWPGVPVLPVMAAGASDSIFTRAAGIPSYGVGGGWNDLNDIRMHGRDERKEIGDFYTTVEFTYRLMKNLGTAKSL
;
A
#
# COMPACT_ATOMS: atom_id res chain seq x y z
N MET A 1 -42.24 63.75 41.63
CA MET A 1 -41.14 62.80 41.93
C MET A 1 -41.13 61.82 40.80
N ILE A 2 -40.22 62.00 39.87
CA ILE A 2 -40.11 61.19 38.67
C ILE A 2 -38.96 60.20 38.90
N HIS A 3 -39.27 58.89 38.90
CA HIS A 3 -38.27 57.82 39.05
C HIS A 3 -37.80 57.36 37.66
N THR A 4 -36.55 57.62 37.38
CA THR A 4 -35.83 57.20 36.17
C THR A 4 -35.38 55.76 36.30
N ILE A 5 -35.92 54.86 35.48
CA ILE A 5 -35.46 53.45 35.39
C ILE A 5 -34.32 53.38 34.36
N LYS A 6 -33.14 52.99 34.81
CA LYS A 6 -31.99 52.70 33.94
C LYS A 6 -32.11 51.28 33.40
N LEU A 7 -32.25 51.16 32.07
CA LEU A 7 -32.19 49.88 31.35
C LEU A 7 -30.72 49.52 31.15
N ALA A 8 -30.29 48.40 31.74
CA ALA A 8 -28.98 47.82 31.47
C ALA A 8 -29.11 46.84 30.27
N ALA A 9 -28.40 47.17 29.19
CA ALA A 9 -28.31 46.28 28.02
C ALA A 9 -27.31 45.14 28.29
N LEU A 10 -27.80 43.91 28.42
CA LEU A 10 -26.96 42.70 28.42
C LEU A 10 -26.57 42.40 26.98
N VAL A 11 -25.29 42.55 26.62
CA VAL A 11 -24.72 42.04 25.37
C VAL A 11 -24.40 40.57 25.58
N GLY A 12 -25.28 39.70 25.11
CA GLY A 12 -25.03 38.27 25.07
C GLY A 12 -24.04 37.93 23.94
N ALA A 13 -22.82 37.53 24.29
CA ALA A 13 -21.87 36.95 23.35
C ALA A 13 -22.37 35.55 22.93
N LEU A 14 -22.90 35.45 21.71
CA LEU A 14 -23.21 34.18 21.09
C LEU A 14 -21.89 33.46 20.76
N LEU A 15 -21.49 32.54 21.60
CA LEU A 15 -20.44 31.55 21.26
C LEU A 15 -21.04 30.63 20.17
N LEU A 16 -20.65 30.87 18.92
CA LEU A 16 -20.85 29.92 17.85
C LEU A 16 -20.02 28.67 18.16
N ALA A 17 -20.63 27.71 18.83
CA ALA A 17 -20.10 26.37 18.89
C ALA A 17 -20.07 25.81 17.47
N THR A 18 -18.86 25.70 16.89
CA THR A 18 -18.68 24.92 15.66
C THR A 18 -19.08 23.47 15.96
N ALA A 19 -20.21 23.04 15.43
CA ALA A 19 -20.63 21.65 15.55
C ALA A 19 -19.50 20.76 14.97
N ALA A 20 -19.02 19.83 15.77
CA ALA A 20 -18.17 18.77 15.26
C ALA A 20 -18.91 18.02 14.17
N PRO A 21 -18.25 17.63 13.08
CA PRO A 21 -18.88 16.84 12.03
C PRO A 21 -19.50 15.57 12.64
N ALA A 22 -20.71 15.25 12.20
CA ALA A 22 -21.42 14.06 12.68
C ALA A 22 -20.60 12.81 12.31
N ALA A 23 -20.46 11.88 13.26
CA ALA A 23 -19.77 10.63 13.02
C ALA A 23 -20.51 9.80 11.95
N THR A 24 -19.80 9.29 10.98
CA THR A 24 -20.31 8.36 9.98
C THR A 24 -20.72 7.05 10.67
N PRO A 25 -21.92 6.50 10.40
CA PRO A 25 -22.30 5.21 10.94
C PRO A 25 -21.25 4.13 10.61
N GLY A 26 -20.71 3.46 11.63
CA GLY A 26 -19.67 2.46 11.46
C GLY A 26 -18.22 3.00 11.43
N TRP A 27 -18.04 4.33 11.40
CA TRP A 27 -16.72 4.96 11.46
C TRP A 27 -16.53 5.72 12.78
N PRO A 28 -15.31 5.70 13.36
CA PRO A 28 -15.01 6.52 14.51
C PRO A 28 -14.99 8.00 14.13
N ALA A 29 -15.21 8.90 15.09
CA ALA A 29 -15.11 10.34 14.84
C ALA A 29 -13.76 10.69 14.17
N PRO A 30 -13.75 11.55 13.13
CA PRO A 30 -12.52 11.92 12.45
C PRO A 30 -11.53 12.60 13.42
N GLY A 31 -10.25 12.50 13.09
CA GLY A 31 -9.18 13.22 13.78
C GLY A 31 -9.17 14.72 13.46
N PRO A 32 -8.12 15.44 13.85
CA PRO A 32 -7.91 16.82 13.41
C PRO A 32 -7.88 16.92 11.89
N MET A 33 -8.55 17.94 11.37
CA MET A 33 -8.64 18.22 9.93
C MET A 33 -7.80 19.47 9.58
N PRO A 34 -7.36 19.62 8.32
CA PRO A 34 -6.68 20.84 7.87
C PRO A 34 -7.63 22.06 7.90
N PRO A 35 -7.10 23.30 7.84
CA PRO A 35 -7.90 24.49 7.65
C PRO A 35 -8.79 24.40 6.41
N LYS A 36 -9.94 25.09 6.39
CA LYS A 36 -10.96 24.96 5.33
C LYS A 36 -10.42 25.22 3.91
N ASP A 37 -9.52 26.19 3.75
CA ASP A 37 -8.93 26.47 2.43
C ASP A 37 -8.03 25.31 1.96
N ASN A 38 -7.32 24.67 2.89
CA ASN A 38 -6.52 23.47 2.58
C ASN A 38 -7.39 22.23 2.33
N GLN A 39 -8.54 22.10 3.02
CA GLN A 39 -9.54 21.07 2.69
C GLN A 39 -10.03 21.23 1.26
N ARG A 40 -10.39 22.45 0.86
CA ARG A 40 -10.83 22.76 -0.52
C ARG A 40 -9.75 22.44 -1.53
N LEU A 41 -8.51 22.90 -1.30
CA LEU A 41 -7.38 22.62 -2.17
C LEU A 41 -7.19 21.10 -2.37
N ALA A 42 -7.20 20.33 -1.29
CA ALA A 42 -7.04 18.87 -1.34
C ALA A 42 -8.19 18.21 -2.11
N LEU A 43 -9.44 18.62 -1.88
CA LEU A 43 -10.60 18.11 -2.58
C LEU A 43 -10.56 18.46 -4.07
N ASP A 44 -10.23 19.70 -4.43
CA ASP A 44 -10.12 20.13 -5.83
C ASP A 44 -9.02 19.36 -6.59
N ILE A 45 -7.93 18.98 -5.91
CA ILE A 45 -6.90 18.11 -6.49
C ILE A 45 -7.44 16.69 -6.63
N PHE A 46 -8.04 16.14 -5.58
CA PHE A 46 -8.54 14.78 -5.54
C PHE A 46 -9.60 14.51 -6.62
N GLU A 47 -10.61 15.37 -6.72
CA GLU A 47 -11.62 15.32 -7.78
C GLU A 47 -10.97 15.33 -9.17
N GLN A 48 -10.06 16.28 -9.41
CA GLN A 48 -9.39 16.40 -10.70
C GLN A 48 -8.65 15.14 -11.10
N ILE A 49 -7.85 14.55 -10.19
CA ILE A 49 -7.02 13.40 -10.56
C ILE A 49 -7.81 12.08 -10.62
N VAL A 50 -8.89 11.93 -9.84
CA VAL A 50 -9.78 10.76 -9.94
C VAL A 50 -10.51 10.73 -11.28
N GLU A 51 -10.91 11.89 -11.81
CA GLU A 51 -11.58 11.99 -13.12
C GLU A 51 -10.65 11.77 -14.32
N ILE A 52 -9.33 11.79 -14.10
CA ILE A 52 -8.34 11.40 -15.12
C ILE A 52 -8.13 9.89 -15.04
N ARG A 53 -8.62 9.15 -16.04
CA ARG A 53 -8.41 7.70 -16.13
C ARG A 53 -6.95 7.40 -16.47
N SER A 54 -6.18 6.95 -15.47
CA SER A 54 -4.75 6.63 -15.55
C SER A 54 -4.48 5.13 -15.45
N VAL A 55 -5.26 4.33 -16.17
CA VAL A 55 -4.98 2.90 -16.31
C VAL A 55 -3.75 2.71 -17.20
N HIS A 56 -3.03 1.59 -17.02
CA HIS A 56 -1.78 1.28 -17.72
C HIS A 56 -1.78 1.67 -19.23
N LEU A 57 -2.81 1.26 -19.98
CA LEU A 57 -2.87 1.55 -21.44
C LEU A 57 -2.97 3.03 -21.80
N LEU A 58 -3.44 3.87 -20.90
CA LEU A 58 -3.55 5.33 -21.10
C LEU A 58 -2.36 6.08 -20.51
N GLY A 59 -1.74 5.51 -19.48
CA GLY A 59 -0.58 6.06 -18.78
C GLY A 59 -0.94 7.18 -17.79
N THR A 60 0.08 7.64 -17.10
CA THR A 60 -0.02 8.63 -16.01
C THR A 60 0.21 10.06 -16.43
N LYS A 61 0.61 10.30 -17.69
CA LYS A 61 0.99 11.64 -18.21
C LYS A 61 -0.03 12.72 -17.87
N ALA A 62 -1.31 12.47 -18.07
CA ALA A 62 -2.35 13.49 -17.86
C ALA A 62 -2.50 13.85 -16.36
N VAL A 63 -2.32 12.88 -15.45
CA VAL A 63 -2.30 13.13 -14.00
C VAL A 63 -1.06 13.91 -13.60
N ALA A 64 0.12 13.52 -14.10
CA ALA A 64 1.38 14.19 -13.82
C ALA A 64 1.36 15.66 -14.30
N GLU A 65 0.83 15.94 -15.50
CA GLU A 65 0.68 17.29 -16.02
C GLU A 65 -0.32 18.13 -15.23
N ALA A 66 -1.42 17.53 -14.76
CA ALA A 66 -2.41 18.19 -13.91
C ALA A 66 -1.80 18.58 -12.54
N LEU A 67 -1.08 17.68 -11.90
CA LEU A 67 -0.35 17.95 -10.64
C LEU A 67 0.75 18.99 -10.84
N TYR A 68 1.54 18.89 -11.92
CA TYR A 68 2.56 19.87 -12.28
C TYR A 68 1.97 21.28 -12.36
N ALA A 69 0.83 21.44 -13.04
CA ALA A 69 0.17 22.74 -13.16
C ALA A 69 -0.27 23.30 -11.78
N ARG A 70 -0.71 22.45 -10.85
CA ARG A 70 -1.05 22.84 -9.47
C ARG A 70 0.17 23.33 -8.69
N PHE A 71 1.28 22.61 -8.76
CA PHE A 71 2.53 23.02 -8.12
C PHE A 71 3.09 24.31 -8.71
N LYS A 72 3.03 24.47 -10.04
CA LYS A 72 3.45 25.71 -10.71
C LYS A 72 2.63 26.91 -10.24
N ALA A 73 1.31 26.75 -10.15
CA ALA A 73 0.41 27.78 -9.62
C ALA A 73 0.68 28.12 -8.14
N ALA A 74 1.18 27.17 -7.36
CA ALA A 74 1.56 27.36 -5.97
C ALA A 74 2.96 27.98 -5.79
N GLY A 75 3.69 28.30 -6.88
CA GLY A 75 4.96 28.97 -6.86
C GLY A 75 6.20 28.06 -6.79
N PHE A 76 6.05 26.79 -7.12
CA PHE A 76 7.22 25.93 -7.36
C PHE A 76 7.89 26.32 -8.69
N THR A 77 9.21 26.30 -8.72
CA THR A 77 10.01 26.62 -9.91
C THR A 77 10.24 25.38 -10.77
N ASP A 78 10.65 25.59 -12.03
CA ASP A 78 10.98 24.46 -12.93
C ASP A 78 12.20 23.66 -12.45
N GLU A 79 13.03 24.22 -11.59
CA GLU A 79 14.16 23.51 -10.95
C GLU A 79 13.71 22.66 -9.76
N GLU A 80 12.53 22.91 -9.24
CA GLU A 80 11.92 22.15 -8.15
C GLU A 80 10.97 21.05 -8.63
N MET A 81 10.67 21.01 -9.95
CA MET A 81 9.69 20.10 -10.54
C MET A 81 10.20 19.47 -11.82
N HIS A 82 10.05 18.16 -11.96
CA HIS A 82 10.52 17.43 -13.14
C HIS A 82 9.46 16.45 -13.62
N LEU A 83 8.99 16.61 -14.86
CA LEU A 83 8.19 15.60 -15.57
C LEU A 83 9.16 14.66 -16.31
N ILE A 84 9.11 13.37 -16.00
CA ILE A 84 10.08 12.37 -16.45
C ILE A 84 9.33 11.25 -17.17
N PRO A 85 9.28 11.30 -18.52
CA PRO A 85 8.72 10.19 -19.31
C PRO A 85 9.63 8.97 -19.24
N GLU A 86 9.03 7.80 -19.21
CA GLU A 86 9.74 6.54 -19.20
C GLU A 86 10.05 6.08 -20.64
N GLY A 87 11.16 6.49 -21.19
CA GLY A 87 11.73 6.11 -22.45
C GLY A 87 10.82 5.42 -23.48
N PRO A 88 10.71 4.07 -23.48
CA PRO A 88 9.88 3.34 -24.43
C PRO A 88 8.36 3.55 -24.27
N TRP A 89 7.94 4.07 -23.11
CA TRP A 89 6.52 4.26 -22.76
C TRP A 89 6.21 5.74 -22.51
N PRO A 90 6.08 6.56 -23.56
CA PRO A 90 6.02 8.02 -23.44
C PRO A 90 4.77 8.56 -22.71
N ASN A 91 3.77 7.72 -22.48
CA ASN A 91 2.60 8.07 -21.70
C ASN A 91 2.76 7.70 -20.20
N GLN A 92 3.75 6.89 -19.85
CA GLN A 92 4.16 6.69 -18.48
C GLN A 92 5.09 7.82 -18.08
N VAL A 93 4.61 8.70 -17.23
CA VAL A 93 5.32 9.91 -16.83
C VAL A 93 5.31 10.02 -15.33
N ASN A 94 6.49 10.11 -14.75
CA ASN A 94 6.67 10.42 -13.34
C ASN A 94 6.74 11.94 -13.15
N LEU A 95 6.29 12.42 -12.00
CA LEU A 95 6.46 13.80 -11.56
C LEU A 95 7.24 13.82 -10.25
N VAL A 96 8.43 14.41 -10.24
CA VAL A 96 9.20 14.63 -9.01
C VAL A 96 9.14 16.10 -8.62
N VAL A 97 8.67 16.36 -7.40
CA VAL A 97 8.58 17.71 -6.83
C VAL A 97 9.42 17.80 -5.56
N ARG A 98 10.23 18.85 -5.44
CA ARG A 98 11.16 19.05 -4.32
C ARG A 98 10.90 20.39 -3.63
N LEU A 99 10.55 20.34 -2.34
CA LEU A 99 10.60 21.52 -1.46
C LEU A 99 12.01 21.63 -0.86
N ARG A 100 12.73 22.67 -1.27
CA ARG A 100 14.11 22.92 -0.81
C ARG A 100 14.17 23.24 0.66
N GLY A 101 15.10 22.62 1.36
CA GLY A 101 15.43 22.87 2.75
C GLY A 101 16.79 23.53 2.94
N LYS A 102 17.30 23.50 4.18
CA LYS A 102 18.61 24.07 4.56
C LYS A 102 19.79 23.16 4.21
N GLY A 103 19.57 22.00 3.60
CA GLY A 103 20.60 21.04 3.25
C GLY A 103 21.19 20.28 4.44
N GLN A 104 20.49 20.16 5.54
CA GLN A 104 20.95 19.44 6.74
C GLN A 104 20.58 17.95 6.66
N GLY A 105 21.35 17.19 5.89
CA GLY A 105 21.16 15.76 5.69
C GLY A 105 20.49 15.39 4.37
N LYS A 106 20.29 14.07 4.14
CA LYS A 106 19.62 13.57 2.96
C LYS A 106 18.13 13.93 2.99
N PRO A 107 17.50 14.10 1.82
CA PRO A 107 16.06 14.34 1.72
C PRO A 107 15.23 13.23 2.37
N VAL A 108 14.00 13.55 2.76
CA VAL A 108 12.93 12.57 2.95
C VAL A 108 12.03 12.58 1.71
N MET A 109 11.62 11.40 1.24
CA MET A 109 10.84 11.26 0.01
C MET A 109 9.52 10.54 0.28
N TRP A 110 8.44 11.04 -0.32
CA TRP A 110 7.19 10.31 -0.52
C TRP A 110 7.18 9.71 -1.92
N ILE A 111 6.75 8.47 -2.05
CA ILE A 111 6.45 7.84 -3.34
C ILE A 111 4.95 7.55 -3.39
N CYS A 112 4.27 7.99 -4.44
CA CYS A 112 2.82 7.89 -4.57
C CYS A 112 2.50 7.53 -6.02
N HIS A 113 1.85 6.39 -6.28
CA HIS A 113 1.54 5.99 -7.65
C HIS A 113 0.27 6.64 -8.18
N MET A 114 0.34 7.15 -9.41
CA MET A 114 -0.76 7.86 -10.08
C MET A 114 -1.65 6.96 -10.91
N ASP A 115 -1.18 5.76 -11.26
CA ASP A 115 -1.94 4.81 -12.03
C ASP A 115 -2.97 4.08 -11.17
N VAL A 116 -3.90 3.42 -11.83
CA VAL A 116 -4.99 2.67 -11.20
C VAL A 116 -5.32 1.43 -12.02
N VAL A 117 -5.77 0.36 -11.38
CA VAL A 117 -6.35 -0.79 -12.08
C VAL A 117 -7.59 -0.39 -12.86
N ASP A 118 -7.87 -1.09 -13.97
CA ASP A 118 -9.04 -0.79 -14.79
C ASP A 118 -10.36 -1.14 -14.08
N ALA A 119 -11.45 -0.55 -14.53
CA ALA A 119 -12.78 -0.76 -14.01
C ALA A 119 -13.80 -0.84 -15.14
N ARG A 120 -14.70 -1.82 -15.08
CA ARG A 120 -15.79 -1.97 -16.05
C ARG A 120 -17.02 -1.24 -15.55
N PRO A 121 -17.51 -0.20 -16.24
CA PRO A 121 -18.64 0.61 -15.77
C PRO A 121 -19.90 -0.19 -15.40
N GLN A 122 -20.14 -1.31 -16.08
CA GLN A 122 -21.31 -2.16 -15.82
C GLN A 122 -21.26 -2.89 -14.48
N ASP A 123 -20.09 -2.98 -13.85
CA ASP A 123 -19.91 -3.65 -12.55
C ASP A 123 -20.06 -2.68 -11.37
N TRP A 124 -20.18 -1.36 -11.64
CA TRP A 124 -20.22 -0.30 -10.63
C TRP A 124 -21.62 0.31 -10.50
N SER A 125 -21.97 0.76 -9.29
CA SER A 125 -23.21 1.47 -9.03
C SER A 125 -23.15 2.96 -9.38
N VAL A 126 -21.94 3.51 -9.55
CA VAL A 126 -21.62 4.87 -10.02
C VAL A 126 -20.56 4.78 -11.12
N PRO A 127 -20.40 5.77 -12.01
CA PRO A 127 -19.33 5.73 -13.01
C PRO A 127 -17.93 5.70 -12.36
N PRO A 128 -17.07 4.69 -12.64
CA PRO A 128 -15.81 4.48 -11.91
C PRO A 128 -14.76 5.60 -12.08
N PHE A 129 -14.79 6.32 -13.20
CA PHE A 129 -13.86 7.42 -13.49
C PHE A 129 -14.55 8.78 -13.44
N LYS A 130 -15.57 8.90 -12.58
CA LYS A 130 -16.21 10.16 -12.23
C LYS A 130 -16.24 10.28 -10.72
N PHE A 131 -15.66 11.36 -10.21
CA PHE A 131 -15.70 11.65 -8.79
C PHE A 131 -17.15 11.85 -8.34
N THR A 132 -17.59 11.05 -7.40
CA THR A 132 -18.99 11.08 -6.95
C THR A 132 -19.04 11.14 -5.43
N GLU A 133 -19.46 12.28 -4.90
CA GLU A 133 -19.78 12.39 -3.48
C GLU A 133 -21.20 11.83 -3.26
N LYS A 134 -21.30 10.81 -2.42
CA LYS A 134 -22.58 10.19 -2.06
C LYS A 134 -22.55 9.69 -0.63
N ASP A 135 -23.57 10.01 0.12
CA ASP A 135 -23.66 9.72 1.55
C ASP A 135 -22.50 10.37 2.31
N VAL A 136 -21.58 9.59 2.83
CA VAL A 136 -20.40 10.04 3.58
C VAL A 136 -19.09 9.61 2.91
N PHE A 137 -19.16 9.30 1.61
CA PHE A 137 -18.01 8.76 0.87
C PHE A 137 -17.80 9.50 -0.45
N PHE A 138 -16.55 9.56 -0.87
CA PHE A 138 -16.10 9.84 -2.22
C PHE A 138 -15.92 8.53 -2.97
N TYR A 139 -16.66 8.34 -4.05
CA TYR A 139 -16.59 7.16 -4.92
C TYR A 139 -15.82 7.48 -6.19
N GLY A 140 -15.03 6.51 -6.64
CA GLY A 140 -14.29 6.52 -7.89
C GLY A 140 -13.14 5.52 -7.84
N ARG A 141 -12.66 5.08 -8.99
CA ARG A 141 -11.46 4.24 -9.07
C ARG A 141 -10.22 5.07 -8.67
N GLY A 142 -9.41 4.55 -7.74
CA GLY A 142 -8.28 5.27 -7.16
C GLY A 142 -8.64 6.13 -5.95
N THR A 143 -9.88 6.08 -5.45
CA THR A 143 -10.25 6.88 -4.27
C THR A 143 -9.69 6.36 -2.97
N SER A 144 -9.19 5.12 -2.94
CA SER A 144 -8.49 4.52 -1.78
C SER A 144 -7.19 3.82 -2.16
N ASP A 145 -6.87 3.78 -3.47
CA ASP A 145 -5.66 3.17 -4.02
C ASP A 145 -5.24 3.89 -5.31
N MET A 146 -4.33 4.90 -5.23
CA MET A 146 -4.00 5.68 -4.01
C MET A 146 -4.10 7.19 -4.28
N LYS A 147 -5.04 7.63 -5.16
CA LYS A 147 -5.18 9.06 -5.53
C LYS A 147 -5.60 9.97 -4.36
N ASP A 148 -6.19 9.42 -3.31
CA ASP A 148 -6.43 10.13 -2.05
C ASP A 148 -5.10 10.54 -1.39
N GLU A 149 -4.11 9.66 -1.37
CA GLU A 149 -2.77 9.95 -0.85
C GLU A 149 -1.96 10.82 -1.82
N ASP A 150 -2.13 10.68 -3.16
CA ASP A 150 -1.60 11.63 -4.14
C ASP A 150 -2.06 13.06 -3.84
N ALA A 151 -3.38 13.22 -3.64
CA ALA A 151 -3.97 14.51 -3.33
C ALA A 151 -3.52 15.04 -1.97
N ALA A 152 -3.39 14.17 -0.96
CA ALA A 152 -2.90 14.51 0.36
C ALA A 152 -1.44 14.98 0.32
N ALA A 153 -0.58 14.27 -0.41
CA ALA A 153 0.83 14.63 -0.58
C ALA A 153 0.99 15.96 -1.33
N ALA A 154 0.25 16.13 -2.44
CA ALA A 154 0.28 17.36 -3.23
C ALA A 154 -0.21 18.58 -2.43
N ALA A 155 -1.39 18.47 -1.80
CA ALA A 155 -1.96 19.55 -1.00
C ALA A 155 -1.06 19.92 0.20
N SER A 156 -0.46 18.91 0.85
CA SER A 156 0.45 19.13 1.99
C SER A 156 1.72 19.87 1.58
N LEU A 157 2.34 19.46 0.46
CA LEU A 157 3.56 20.10 -0.03
C LEU A 157 3.29 21.55 -0.50
N ILE A 158 2.15 21.77 -1.18
CA ILE A 158 1.67 23.11 -1.57
C ILE A 158 1.46 23.99 -0.33
N ARG A 159 0.78 23.46 0.68
CA ARG A 159 0.56 24.17 1.94
C ARG A 159 1.88 24.59 2.62
N LEU A 160 2.85 23.68 2.72
CA LEU A 160 4.17 23.99 3.28
C LEU A 160 4.87 25.10 2.50
N LYS A 161 4.80 25.09 1.16
CA LYS A 161 5.35 26.16 0.31
C LYS A 161 4.67 27.53 0.57
N GLN A 162 3.34 27.53 0.62
CA GLN A 162 2.54 28.74 0.87
C GLN A 162 2.74 29.33 2.26
N GLU A 163 2.96 28.46 3.28
CA GLU A 163 3.32 28.89 4.64
C GLU A 163 4.76 29.44 4.74
N GLY A 164 5.57 29.37 3.68
CA GLY A 164 6.97 29.76 3.69
C GLY A 164 7.83 28.83 4.57
N PHE A 165 7.40 27.58 4.74
CA PHE A 165 8.12 26.61 5.55
C PHE A 165 9.44 26.20 4.86
N VAL A 166 10.56 26.37 5.56
CA VAL A 166 11.88 25.93 5.11
C VAL A 166 12.34 24.78 6.00
N PRO A 167 12.26 23.54 5.51
CA PRO A 167 12.67 22.37 6.29
C PRO A 167 14.19 22.34 6.49
N ASP A 168 14.68 21.55 7.45
CA ASP A 168 16.12 21.36 7.64
C ASP A 168 16.73 20.49 6.53
N ARG A 169 15.97 19.55 5.98
CA ARG A 169 16.31 18.72 4.79
C ARG A 169 15.27 18.88 3.70
N ASP A 170 15.64 18.64 2.45
CA ASP A 170 14.66 18.67 1.36
C ASP A 170 13.54 17.65 1.59
N ILE A 171 12.31 18.00 1.17
CA ILE A 171 11.18 17.10 1.09
C ILE A 171 10.90 16.85 -0.39
N ILE A 172 10.88 15.59 -0.80
CA ILE A 172 10.59 15.15 -2.16
C ILE A 172 9.25 14.43 -2.17
N VAL A 173 8.43 14.70 -3.17
CA VAL A 173 7.30 13.83 -3.53
C VAL A 173 7.54 13.37 -4.95
N ALA A 174 7.65 12.07 -5.14
CA ALA A 174 7.70 11.40 -6.44
C ALA A 174 6.33 10.77 -6.70
N PHE A 175 5.59 11.37 -7.61
CA PHE A 175 4.36 10.80 -8.15
C PHE A 175 4.76 9.86 -9.29
N THR A 176 4.48 8.58 -9.15
CA THR A 176 5.05 7.51 -9.96
C THR A 176 4.05 6.85 -10.88
N ALA A 177 4.55 6.13 -11.87
CA ALA A 177 3.75 5.42 -12.87
C ALA A 177 3.83 3.91 -12.66
N ASP A 178 2.78 3.19 -13.08
CA ASP A 178 2.73 1.74 -13.32
C ASP A 178 3.07 0.82 -12.15
N GLU A 179 2.74 1.21 -10.91
CA GLU A 179 2.78 0.31 -9.74
C GLU A 179 1.91 -0.93 -9.97
N GLU A 180 0.72 -0.72 -10.53
CA GLU A 180 -0.34 -1.73 -10.67
C GLU A 180 -0.06 -2.80 -11.75
N VAL A 181 1.03 -2.70 -12.51
CA VAL A 181 1.25 -3.55 -13.68
C VAL A 181 2.54 -4.34 -13.65
N GLY A 182 3.62 -3.81 -13.14
CA GLY A 182 4.82 -4.61 -13.02
C GLY A 182 6.18 -3.96 -13.27
N LEU A 183 7.19 -4.81 -13.14
CA LEU A 183 8.57 -4.51 -12.81
C LEU A 183 9.35 -3.66 -13.82
N GLU A 184 9.09 -3.78 -15.13
CA GLU A 184 9.90 -3.07 -16.14
C GLU A 184 9.47 -1.61 -16.34
N GLN A 185 8.20 -1.32 -16.04
CA GLN A 185 7.55 -0.03 -16.29
C GLN A 185 7.24 0.73 -14.99
N ASP A 186 7.73 0.22 -13.88
CA ASP A 186 7.50 0.79 -12.57
C ASP A 186 8.30 2.09 -12.38
N GLY A 187 7.62 3.15 -12.01
CA GLY A 187 8.19 4.49 -11.91
C GLY A 187 9.37 4.61 -10.96
N PRO A 188 9.31 4.14 -9.71
CA PRO A 188 10.45 4.09 -8.81
C PRO A 188 11.64 3.31 -9.36
N ALA A 189 11.42 2.17 -10.03
CA ALA A 189 12.50 1.43 -10.69
C ALA A 189 13.17 2.26 -11.77
N TRP A 190 12.36 2.94 -12.60
CA TRP A 190 12.85 3.85 -13.64
C TRP A 190 13.65 5.01 -13.06
N LEU A 191 13.09 5.75 -12.11
CA LEU A 191 13.72 6.91 -11.47
C LEU A 191 15.04 6.55 -10.79
N LEU A 192 15.08 5.45 -10.05
CA LEU A 192 16.30 4.99 -9.37
C LEU A 192 17.40 4.58 -10.34
N LYS A 193 17.05 4.11 -11.53
CA LYS A 193 17.99 3.68 -12.55
C LYS A 193 18.50 4.84 -13.43
N HIS A 194 17.62 5.78 -13.79
CA HIS A 194 17.92 6.79 -14.81
C HIS A 194 18.09 8.21 -14.23
N ASP A 195 17.40 8.53 -13.12
CA ASP A 195 17.33 9.87 -12.56
C ASP A 195 17.59 9.87 -11.03
N ARG A 196 18.51 9.01 -10.58
CA ARG A 196 18.83 8.78 -9.15
C ARG A 196 19.06 10.07 -8.36
N ASN A 197 19.68 11.08 -8.97
CA ASN A 197 19.96 12.38 -8.35
C ASN A 197 18.69 13.14 -7.93
N LEU A 198 17.56 12.87 -8.56
CA LEU A 198 16.27 13.50 -8.23
C LEU A 198 15.61 12.80 -7.02
N VAL A 199 15.90 11.52 -6.81
CA VAL A 199 15.22 10.64 -5.84
C VAL A 199 16.16 10.03 -4.79
N ASP A 200 17.44 10.47 -4.69
CA ASP A 200 18.35 9.99 -3.65
C ASP A 200 17.98 10.54 -2.28
N ALA A 201 17.23 9.76 -1.50
CA ALA A 201 16.71 10.11 -0.20
C ALA A 201 17.41 9.36 0.95
N GLY A 202 17.25 9.85 2.17
CA GLY A 202 17.67 9.15 3.38
C GLY A 202 16.63 8.14 3.86
N TRP A 203 15.35 8.47 3.64
CA TRP A 203 14.19 7.61 3.91
C TRP A 203 13.09 7.87 2.89
N VAL A 204 12.29 6.83 2.67
CA VAL A 204 11.09 6.88 1.85
C VAL A 204 9.88 6.61 2.73
N MET A 205 8.84 7.40 2.55
CA MET A 205 7.47 7.17 3.02
C MET A 205 6.64 6.73 1.82
N ASN A 206 6.06 5.54 1.90
CA ASN A 206 5.16 5.02 0.88
C ASN A 206 3.74 4.91 1.48
N PRO A 207 2.82 5.82 1.15
CA PRO A 207 1.47 5.77 1.69
C PRO A 207 0.65 4.53 1.30
N ASP A 208 1.05 3.83 0.25
CA ASP A 208 0.42 2.59 -0.20
C ASP A 208 0.67 1.39 0.74
N GLY A 209 1.55 1.51 1.72
CA GLY A 209 1.94 0.42 2.60
C GLY A 209 1.05 0.27 3.85
N GLY A 210 1.46 0.89 4.96
CA GLY A 210 0.77 0.82 6.24
C GLY A 210 -0.23 1.94 6.44
N SER A 211 -1.24 1.71 7.28
CA SER A 211 -2.29 2.68 7.61
C SER A 211 -2.98 2.32 8.92
N GLY A 212 -3.99 3.08 9.31
CA GLY A 212 -4.85 2.75 10.45
C GLY A 212 -5.86 1.66 10.12
N GLU A 213 -6.19 0.82 11.07
CA GLU A 213 -7.20 -0.24 10.95
C GLU A 213 -8.42 0.04 11.82
N ILE A 214 -9.61 -0.16 11.24
CA ILE A 214 -10.90 -0.04 11.92
C ILE A 214 -11.64 -1.37 11.85
N VAL A 215 -12.23 -1.78 12.97
CA VAL A 215 -13.17 -2.91 13.04
C VAL A 215 -14.37 -2.50 13.88
N ASN A 216 -15.57 -2.67 13.34
CA ASN A 216 -16.82 -2.34 14.04
C ASN A 216 -16.82 -0.90 14.62
N GLY A 217 -16.33 0.06 13.85
CA GLY A 217 -16.29 1.47 14.23
C GLY A 217 -15.25 1.84 15.31
N LYS A 218 -14.28 0.98 15.56
CA LYS A 218 -13.20 1.23 16.51
C LYS A 218 -11.85 1.15 15.84
N ARG A 219 -10.98 2.13 16.09
CA ARG A 219 -9.57 2.08 15.72
C ARG A 219 -8.88 0.99 16.50
N LEU A 220 -8.17 0.10 15.81
CA LEU A 220 -7.40 -0.99 16.43
C LEU A 220 -5.95 -0.56 16.66
N ASP A 221 -5.25 -0.28 15.57
CA ASP A 221 -3.86 0.12 15.54
C ASP A 221 -3.55 0.95 14.31
N PHE A 222 -2.31 1.41 14.22
CA PHE A 222 -1.77 2.10 13.07
C PHE A 222 -0.51 1.39 12.62
N SER A 223 -0.58 0.73 11.49
CA SER A 223 0.50 -0.09 10.95
C SER A 223 1.52 0.75 10.20
N VAL A 224 2.80 0.39 10.33
CA VAL A 224 3.92 0.93 9.54
C VAL A 224 4.60 -0.26 8.87
N GLU A 225 4.46 -0.37 7.57
CA GLU A 225 5.10 -1.44 6.82
C GLU A 225 6.61 -1.20 6.74
N THR A 226 7.40 -2.17 7.16
CA THR A 226 8.87 -2.12 7.10
C THR A 226 9.46 -3.27 6.29
N VAL A 227 8.66 -4.23 5.91
CA VAL A 227 9.03 -5.38 5.08
C VAL A 227 7.80 -5.94 4.38
N GLN A 228 8.00 -6.52 3.21
CA GLN A 228 6.96 -7.20 2.45
C GLN A 228 7.46 -8.53 1.91
N LYS A 229 6.54 -9.43 1.59
CA LYS A 229 6.88 -10.72 0.96
C LYS A 229 7.28 -10.51 -0.49
N THR A 230 8.22 -11.34 -0.96
CA THR A 230 8.65 -11.28 -2.35
C THR A 230 7.63 -11.96 -3.26
N TYR A 231 7.20 -11.25 -4.30
CA TYR A 231 6.33 -11.77 -5.36
C TYR A 231 7.13 -12.67 -6.31
N MET A 232 6.69 -13.91 -6.52
CA MET A 232 7.29 -14.84 -7.48
C MET A 232 6.22 -15.66 -8.19
N THR A 233 6.28 -15.67 -9.50
CA THR A 233 5.32 -16.43 -10.31
C THR A 233 6.01 -17.56 -11.05
N PHE A 234 5.49 -18.77 -10.92
CA PHE A 234 6.04 -19.98 -11.52
C PHE A 234 5.09 -20.60 -12.52
N SER A 235 5.63 -21.10 -13.63
CA SER A 235 4.95 -22.03 -14.54
C SER A 235 5.19 -23.46 -14.10
N TRP A 236 4.12 -24.22 -14.01
CA TRP A 236 4.16 -25.68 -13.85
C TRP A 236 3.60 -26.31 -15.11
N ARG A 237 4.42 -27.06 -15.84
CA ARG A 237 4.03 -27.61 -17.14
C ARG A 237 4.30 -29.10 -17.20
N THR A 238 3.30 -29.87 -17.72
CA THR A 238 3.45 -31.26 -18.12
C THR A 238 3.25 -31.40 -19.61
N THR A 239 3.90 -32.35 -20.21
CA THR A 239 3.75 -32.70 -21.64
C THR A 239 3.53 -34.17 -21.83
N ASN A 240 2.73 -34.53 -22.83
CA ASN A 240 2.40 -35.90 -23.15
C ASN A 240 2.27 -36.07 -24.67
N LYS A 241 2.29 -37.33 -25.16
CA LYS A 241 2.12 -37.61 -26.59
C LYS A 241 0.72 -37.27 -27.12
N GLY A 242 -0.25 -37.06 -26.22
CA GLY A 242 -1.65 -36.97 -26.61
C GLY A 242 -2.19 -38.33 -27.10
N GLY A 243 -3.33 -38.33 -27.76
CA GLY A 243 -3.99 -39.54 -28.30
C GLY A 243 -5.49 -39.39 -28.39
N HIS A 244 -6.14 -40.44 -28.84
CA HIS A 244 -7.60 -40.51 -28.95
C HIS A 244 -8.21 -40.84 -27.58
N SER A 245 -9.26 -40.13 -27.16
CA SER A 245 -9.84 -40.29 -25.81
C SER A 245 -10.49 -41.69 -25.58
N SER A 246 -10.86 -42.40 -26.66
CA SER A 246 -11.36 -43.76 -26.56
C SER A 246 -10.28 -44.82 -26.25
N GLU A 247 -9.01 -44.43 -26.31
CA GLU A 247 -7.85 -45.26 -25.97
C GLU A 247 -7.11 -44.65 -24.75
N PRO A 248 -7.72 -44.72 -23.54
CA PRO A 248 -7.15 -44.10 -22.36
C PRO A 248 -5.82 -44.74 -21.97
N ARG A 249 -4.84 -43.90 -21.62
CA ARG A 249 -3.51 -44.32 -21.19
C ARG A 249 -3.25 -43.92 -19.74
N PRO A 250 -2.33 -44.62 -19.04
CA PRO A 250 -1.95 -44.24 -17.67
C PRO A 250 -1.30 -42.87 -17.59
N ASP A 251 -0.55 -42.48 -18.65
CA ASP A 251 0.12 -41.20 -18.78
C ASP A 251 -0.83 -40.16 -19.37
N ASN A 252 -1.14 -39.14 -18.62
CA ASN A 252 -2.05 -38.04 -19.00
C ASN A 252 -1.56 -36.73 -18.40
N ALA A 253 -1.25 -35.75 -19.26
CA ALA A 253 -0.69 -34.46 -18.83
C ALA A 253 -1.56 -33.75 -17.80
N ILE A 254 -2.89 -33.85 -17.92
CA ILE A 254 -3.81 -33.26 -16.96
C ILE A 254 -3.70 -33.94 -15.59
N TYR A 255 -3.67 -35.26 -15.55
CA TYR A 255 -3.63 -36.01 -14.29
C TYR A 255 -2.28 -35.87 -13.58
N GLU A 256 -1.19 -35.81 -14.34
CA GLU A 256 0.16 -35.57 -13.81
C GLU A 256 0.26 -34.19 -13.18
N LEU A 257 -0.18 -33.12 -13.88
CA LEU A 257 -0.21 -31.79 -13.35
C LEU A 257 -1.14 -31.69 -12.14
N ALA A 258 -2.34 -32.24 -12.20
CA ALA A 258 -3.30 -32.23 -11.09
C ALA A 258 -2.72 -32.87 -9.82
N LYS A 259 -1.98 -33.99 -9.95
CA LYS A 259 -1.29 -34.62 -8.83
C LYS A 259 -0.26 -33.68 -8.20
N GLY A 260 0.56 -33.01 -9.00
CA GLY A 260 1.51 -32.00 -8.52
C GLY A 260 0.82 -30.85 -7.80
N LEU A 261 -0.26 -30.31 -8.36
CA LEU A 261 -1.04 -29.24 -7.71
C LEU A 261 -1.69 -29.69 -6.40
N MET A 262 -2.16 -30.94 -6.33
CA MET A 262 -2.66 -31.52 -5.07
C MET A 262 -1.55 -31.69 -4.03
N ASN A 263 -0.33 -32.00 -4.43
CA ASN A 263 0.82 -32.01 -3.53
C ASN A 263 1.09 -30.60 -3.00
N LEU A 264 1.08 -29.59 -3.88
CA LEU A 264 1.25 -28.18 -3.48
C LEU A 264 0.19 -27.74 -2.47
N SER A 265 -1.08 -28.08 -2.72
CA SER A 265 -2.19 -27.69 -1.84
C SER A 265 -2.11 -28.27 -0.42
N ARG A 266 -1.33 -29.33 -0.24
CA ARG A 266 -1.12 -30.03 1.05
C ARG A 266 0.23 -29.69 1.68
N TYR A 267 1.11 -29.04 0.92
CA TYR A 267 2.45 -28.74 1.41
C TYR A 267 2.41 -27.58 2.38
N GLN A 268 2.97 -27.78 3.56
CA GLN A 268 3.15 -26.72 4.56
C GLN A 268 4.59 -26.20 4.50
N PHE A 269 4.73 -24.97 4.03
CA PHE A 269 6.02 -24.28 4.12
C PHE A 269 6.41 -24.07 5.60
N PRO A 270 7.70 -24.14 5.92
CA PRO A 270 8.18 -23.94 7.29
C PRO A 270 7.74 -22.58 7.83
N TYR A 271 7.25 -22.56 9.07
CA TYR A 271 6.94 -21.33 9.77
C TYR A 271 8.21 -20.56 10.10
N LYS A 272 8.15 -19.24 10.00
CA LYS A 272 9.27 -18.31 10.25
C LYS A 272 8.75 -17.03 10.89
N THR A 273 9.65 -16.34 11.59
CA THR A 273 9.48 -14.96 12.02
C THR A 273 10.74 -14.16 11.66
N ASN A 274 10.59 -12.85 11.51
CA ASN A 274 11.69 -11.89 11.38
C ASN A 274 11.60 -10.84 12.49
N ALA A 275 12.46 -9.85 12.50
CA ALA A 275 12.46 -8.80 13.51
C ALA A 275 11.13 -8.05 13.55
N THR A 276 10.58 -7.70 12.39
CA THR A 276 9.29 -6.99 12.24
C THR A 276 8.13 -7.82 12.77
N THR A 277 7.97 -9.07 12.34
CA THR A 277 6.84 -9.90 12.78
C THR A 277 6.92 -10.23 14.27
N ARG A 278 8.11 -10.40 14.84
CA ARG A 278 8.26 -10.58 16.30
C ARG A 278 7.85 -9.33 17.07
N ALA A 279 8.25 -8.13 16.59
CA ALA A 279 7.83 -6.87 17.21
C ALA A 279 6.31 -6.68 17.12
N TYR A 280 5.71 -7.01 15.98
CA TYR A 280 4.25 -7.03 15.80
C TYR A 280 3.55 -7.97 16.81
N PHE A 281 3.98 -9.23 16.89
CA PHE A 281 3.38 -10.19 17.84
C PHE A 281 3.55 -9.75 19.29
N ALA A 282 4.70 -9.19 19.67
CA ALA A 282 4.93 -8.65 21.00
C ALA A 282 3.93 -7.54 21.36
N ALA A 283 3.68 -6.64 20.43
CA ALA A 283 2.77 -5.52 20.64
C ALA A 283 1.30 -5.98 20.70
N VAL A 284 0.85 -6.81 19.75
CA VAL A 284 -0.53 -7.34 19.74
C VAL A 284 -0.80 -8.22 20.97
N ALA A 285 0.19 -8.92 21.47
CA ALA A 285 0.06 -9.71 22.72
C ALA A 285 -0.30 -8.84 23.95
N GLN A 286 0.04 -7.56 23.98
CA GLN A 286 -0.25 -6.67 25.11
C GLN A 286 -1.76 -6.41 25.24
N THR A 287 -2.48 -6.34 24.12
CA THR A 287 -3.92 -6.10 24.09
C THR A 287 -4.74 -7.40 24.12
N ALA A 288 -4.11 -8.53 23.86
CA ALA A 288 -4.74 -9.84 23.86
C ALA A 288 -4.90 -10.41 25.28
N SER A 289 -5.77 -11.43 25.44
CA SER A 289 -5.99 -12.12 26.70
C SER A 289 -5.97 -13.64 26.55
N GLY A 290 -5.88 -14.36 27.66
CA GLY A 290 -5.98 -15.81 27.70
C GLY A 290 -4.95 -16.51 26.79
N ARG A 291 -5.39 -17.54 26.08
CA ARG A 291 -4.55 -18.35 25.20
C ARG A 291 -3.96 -17.55 24.05
N ARG A 292 -4.75 -16.63 23.43
CA ARG A 292 -4.26 -15.77 22.34
C ARG A 292 -3.05 -14.94 22.78
N LYS A 293 -3.08 -14.37 23.98
CA LYS A 293 -1.93 -13.65 24.55
C LYS A 293 -0.70 -14.54 24.66
N ALA A 294 -0.85 -15.75 25.21
CA ALA A 294 0.25 -16.69 25.38
C ALA A 294 0.86 -17.10 24.02
N ASP A 295 0.00 -17.41 23.04
CA ASP A 295 0.44 -17.82 21.71
C ASP A 295 1.19 -16.66 20.99
N LEU A 296 0.65 -15.43 20.99
CA LEU A 296 1.32 -14.26 20.37
C LEU A 296 2.64 -13.92 21.10
N SER A 297 2.68 -14.03 22.43
CA SER A 297 3.92 -13.83 23.19
C SER A 297 4.98 -14.89 22.83
N ALA A 298 4.58 -16.13 22.60
CA ALA A 298 5.51 -17.17 22.16
C ALA A 298 6.06 -16.90 20.74
N LEU A 299 5.22 -16.37 19.81
CA LEU A 299 5.65 -15.99 18.46
C LEU A 299 6.58 -14.77 18.43
N SER A 300 6.61 -13.97 19.48
CA SER A 300 7.50 -12.81 19.60
C SER A 300 8.92 -13.17 20.02
N SER A 301 9.20 -14.45 20.31
CA SER A 301 10.48 -14.93 20.83
C SER A 301 11.10 -15.98 19.93
N GLU A 302 12.42 -16.21 20.08
CA GLU A 302 13.14 -17.31 19.45
C GLU A 302 13.66 -18.29 20.52
N PRO A 303 13.73 -19.60 20.21
CA PRO A 303 13.35 -20.22 18.95
C PRO A 303 11.84 -20.26 18.75
N LEU A 304 11.38 -20.15 17.47
CA LEU A 304 9.97 -20.26 17.12
C LEU A 304 9.44 -21.67 17.45
N ASP A 305 8.31 -21.74 18.17
CA ASP A 305 7.59 -23.00 18.39
C ASP A 305 6.66 -23.29 17.19
N PRO A 306 6.94 -24.33 16.36
CA PRO A 306 6.12 -24.64 15.19
C PRO A 306 4.68 -25.03 15.52
N ALA A 307 4.42 -25.58 16.72
CA ALA A 307 3.08 -25.97 17.13
C ALA A 307 2.22 -24.74 17.47
N VAL A 308 2.84 -23.72 18.08
CA VAL A 308 2.19 -22.42 18.32
C VAL A 308 1.92 -21.72 17.00
N ALA A 309 2.94 -21.66 16.11
CA ALA A 309 2.81 -21.02 14.80
C ALA A 309 1.68 -21.64 13.99
N ARG A 310 1.62 -22.98 13.92
CA ARG A 310 0.54 -23.69 13.24
C ARG A 310 -0.84 -23.33 13.79
N ARG A 311 -1.01 -23.35 15.10
CA ARG A 311 -2.30 -23.07 15.73
C ARG A 311 -2.77 -21.64 15.45
N VAL A 312 -1.87 -20.68 15.44
CA VAL A 312 -2.18 -19.28 15.14
C VAL A 312 -2.52 -19.13 13.64
N ALA A 313 -1.73 -19.74 12.76
CA ALA A 313 -1.95 -19.72 11.31
C ALA A 313 -3.28 -20.38 10.90
N GLU A 314 -3.63 -21.53 11.49
CA GLU A 314 -4.91 -22.22 11.22
C GLU A 314 -6.14 -21.42 11.70
N GLY A 315 -5.97 -20.57 12.68
CA GLY A 315 -7.05 -19.76 13.26
C GLY A 315 -7.29 -18.41 12.60
N ASP A 316 -6.36 -17.94 11.75
CA ASP A 316 -6.39 -16.58 11.20
C ASP A 316 -5.62 -16.51 9.87
N VAL A 317 -6.33 -16.17 8.78
CA VAL A 317 -5.77 -16.13 7.42
C VAL A 317 -4.65 -15.10 7.28
N ALA A 318 -4.78 -13.93 7.92
CA ALA A 318 -3.75 -12.90 7.88
C ALA A 318 -2.49 -13.35 8.62
N MET A 319 -2.65 -13.96 9.80
CA MET A 319 -1.52 -14.55 10.54
C MET A 319 -0.87 -15.70 9.76
N ASN A 320 -1.66 -16.54 9.07
CA ASN A 320 -1.13 -17.55 8.17
C ASN A 320 -0.25 -16.93 7.09
N ALA A 321 -0.71 -15.84 6.46
CA ALA A 321 0.02 -15.18 5.39
C ALA A 321 1.38 -14.61 5.84
N ILE A 322 1.52 -14.14 7.07
CA ILE A 322 2.77 -13.52 7.57
C ILE A 322 3.72 -14.50 8.27
N LEU A 323 3.31 -15.75 8.51
CA LEU A 323 4.13 -16.72 9.25
C LEU A 323 4.95 -17.66 8.38
N HIS A 324 4.75 -17.71 7.07
CA HIS A 324 5.52 -18.56 6.14
C HIS A 324 5.36 -18.13 4.69
N THR A 325 6.17 -18.71 3.80
CA THR A 325 5.96 -18.63 2.35
C THR A 325 4.63 -19.28 1.97
N THR A 326 3.83 -18.61 1.16
CA THR A 326 2.57 -19.14 0.65
C THR A 326 2.60 -19.25 -0.87
N CYS A 327 2.14 -20.37 -1.42
CA CYS A 327 2.06 -20.59 -2.87
C CYS A 327 0.69 -21.17 -3.22
N VAL A 328 0.05 -20.62 -4.25
CA VAL A 328 -1.28 -21.04 -4.72
C VAL A 328 -1.30 -21.14 -6.24
N ALA A 329 -2.01 -22.12 -6.78
CA ALA A 329 -2.30 -22.17 -8.21
C ALA A 329 -3.41 -21.14 -8.52
N THR A 330 -3.14 -20.22 -9.45
CA THR A 330 -4.06 -19.14 -9.81
C THR A 330 -4.66 -19.30 -11.20
N MET A 331 -3.96 -20.00 -12.11
CA MET A 331 -4.43 -20.24 -13.47
C MET A 331 -4.15 -21.69 -13.88
N LEU A 332 -5.02 -22.25 -14.73
CA LEU A 332 -4.89 -23.58 -15.29
C LEU A 332 -5.37 -23.58 -16.74
N LYS A 333 -4.56 -24.20 -17.63
CA LYS A 333 -4.91 -24.38 -19.03
C LYS A 333 -4.49 -25.79 -19.47
N ALA A 334 -5.40 -26.55 -20.07
CA ALA A 334 -5.09 -27.91 -20.55
C ALA A 334 -6.04 -28.35 -21.65
N GLY A 335 -5.53 -29.23 -22.54
CA GLY A 335 -6.30 -29.79 -23.64
C GLY A 335 -6.71 -28.78 -24.71
N VAL A 336 -7.15 -29.29 -25.87
CA VAL A 336 -7.59 -28.45 -26.99
C VAL A 336 -8.94 -28.94 -27.56
N GLN A 337 -9.34 -30.17 -27.26
CA GLN A 337 -10.55 -30.80 -27.80
C GLN A 337 -11.02 -31.92 -26.87
N GLU A 338 -12.33 -32.10 -26.75
CA GLU A 338 -12.95 -33.03 -25.80
C GLU A 338 -12.66 -34.52 -26.08
N ASN A 339 -12.43 -34.89 -27.35
CA ASN A 339 -12.16 -36.26 -27.77
C ASN A 339 -10.66 -36.56 -27.94
N ALA A 340 -9.76 -35.71 -27.45
CA ALA A 340 -8.32 -35.89 -27.50
C ALA A 340 -7.70 -35.87 -26.08
N LEU A 341 -6.74 -36.79 -25.86
CA LEU A 341 -5.89 -36.70 -24.67
C LEU A 341 -5.01 -35.45 -24.76
N ALA A 342 -4.94 -34.68 -23.67
CA ALA A 342 -4.15 -33.45 -23.62
C ALA A 342 -2.67 -33.74 -23.89
N SER A 343 -2.06 -33.06 -24.85
CA SER A 343 -0.62 -33.09 -25.10
C SER A 343 0.19 -32.21 -24.15
N SER A 344 -0.45 -31.26 -23.49
CA SER A 344 0.14 -30.46 -22.44
C SER A 344 -0.92 -30.00 -21.43
N ALA A 345 -0.47 -29.70 -20.21
CA ALA A 345 -1.22 -28.98 -19.19
C ALA A 345 -0.29 -28.02 -18.51
N ASP A 346 -0.77 -26.80 -18.31
CA ASP A 346 -0.02 -25.67 -17.76
C ASP A 346 -0.78 -25.07 -16.56
N ALA A 347 -0.08 -24.76 -15.48
CA ALA A 347 -0.61 -24.01 -14.36
C ALA A 347 0.32 -22.83 -14.03
N THR A 348 -0.28 -21.72 -13.63
CA THR A 348 0.43 -20.62 -13.00
C THR A 348 0.33 -20.80 -11.49
N VAL A 349 1.48 -20.82 -10.82
CA VAL A 349 1.60 -20.89 -9.36
C VAL A 349 2.20 -19.60 -8.88
N GLN A 350 1.41 -18.81 -8.15
CA GLN A 350 1.84 -17.56 -7.55
C GLN A 350 2.29 -17.81 -6.11
N CYS A 351 3.48 -17.33 -5.78
CA CYS A 351 4.06 -17.42 -4.45
C CYS A 351 4.28 -16.04 -3.85
N ARG A 352 3.96 -15.90 -2.56
CA ARG A 352 4.39 -14.80 -1.71
C ARG A 352 5.46 -15.34 -0.77
N VAL A 353 6.69 -15.07 -1.10
CA VAL A 353 7.87 -15.70 -0.49
C VAL A 353 8.32 -14.92 0.73
N PHE A 354 8.60 -15.64 1.83
CA PHE A 354 9.05 -15.02 3.06
C PHE A 354 10.39 -14.29 2.86
N PRO A 355 10.59 -13.08 3.40
CA PRO A 355 11.81 -12.30 3.21
C PRO A 355 13.07 -13.11 3.59
N GLY A 356 14.10 -13.00 2.75
CA GLY A 356 15.35 -13.74 2.91
C GLY A 356 15.38 -15.15 2.29
N GLU A 357 14.27 -15.64 1.75
CA GLU A 357 14.29 -16.85 0.91
C GLU A 357 14.62 -16.48 -0.55
N SER A 358 15.57 -17.19 -1.15
CA SER A 358 15.97 -16.93 -2.52
C SER A 358 15.06 -17.61 -3.55
N GLU A 359 15.06 -17.07 -4.78
CA GLU A 359 14.42 -17.70 -5.94
C GLU A 359 14.84 -19.18 -6.10
N ALA A 360 16.15 -19.44 -6.04
CA ALA A 360 16.68 -20.80 -6.20
C ALA A 360 16.16 -21.76 -5.12
N GLN A 361 16.06 -21.31 -3.86
CA GLN A 361 15.49 -22.12 -2.78
C GLN A 361 14.00 -22.41 -3.01
N THR A 362 13.22 -21.39 -3.38
CA THR A 362 11.80 -21.52 -3.64
C THR A 362 11.55 -22.47 -4.83
N LEU A 363 12.29 -22.27 -5.94
CA LEU A 363 12.19 -23.13 -7.13
C LEU A 363 12.53 -24.59 -6.81
N SER A 364 13.62 -24.81 -6.02
CA SER A 364 13.99 -26.16 -5.58
C SER A 364 12.89 -26.81 -4.74
N THR A 365 12.31 -26.08 -3.80
CA THR A 365 11.20 -26.56 -2.97
C THR A 365 9.99 -26.93 -3.83
N LEU A 366 9.59 -26.05 -4.77
CA LEU A 366 8.45 -26.32 -5.65
C LEU A 366 8.65 -27.55 -6.54
N ARG A 367 9.86 -27.78 -7.06
CA ARG A 367 10.20 -29.00 -7.79
C ARG A 367 10.08 -30.26 -6.93
N GLN A 368 10.51 -30.20 -5.68
CA GLN A 368 10.34 -31.31 -4.74
C GLN A 368 8.87 -31.56 -4.41
N VAL A 369 8.11 -30.49 -4.19
CA VAL A 369 6.66 -30.54 -3.89
C VAL A 369 5.87 -31.10 -5.06
N ALA A 370 6.21 -30.74 -6.29
CA ALA A 370 5.59 -31.31 -7.49
C ALA A 370 5.63 -32.85 -7.48
N GLY A 371 6.72 -33.43 -6.98
CA GLY A 371 6.85 -34.88 -6.72
C GLY A 371 6.93 -35.73 -7.97
N ASP A 372 7.06 -35.12 -9.16
CA ASP A 372 7.15 -35.78 -10.45
C ASP A 372 8.16 -34.99 -11.33
N PRO A 373 9.25 -35.64 -11.80
CA PRO A 373 10.24 -34.99 -12.67
C PRO A 373 9.67 -34.61 -14.05
N GLY A 374 8.53 -35.19 -14.45
CA GLY A 374 7.80 -34.79 -15.66
C GLY A 374 7.12 -33.45 -15.56
N ILE A 375 6.94 -32.88 -14.34
CA ILE A 375 6.43 -31.54 -14.13
C ILE A 375 7.59 -30.56 -14.23
N GLN A 376 7.64 -29.81 -15.30
CA GLN A 376 8.64 -28.73 -15.48
C GLN A 376 8.18 -27.52 -14.68
N VAL A 377 8.99 -27.13 -13.68
CA VAL A 377 8.76 -25.93 -12.86
C VAL A 377 9.81 -24.90 -13.23
N SER A 378 9.36 -23.73 -13.67
CA SER A 378 10.21 -22.59 -14.05
C SER A 378 9.62 -21.27 -13.55
N LEU A 379 10.49 -20.31 -13.29
CA LEU A 379 10.09 -18.94 -13.00
C LEU A 379 9.54 -18.28 -14.28
N LEU A 380 8.47 -17.50 -14.19
CA LEU A 380 7.88 -16.80 -15.34
C LEU A 380 8.50 -15.43 -15.57
N GLU A 381 8.87 -14.73 -14.50
CA GLU A 381 9.33 -13.33 -14.56
C GLU A 381 10.52 -13.13 -13.63
N PRO A 382 11.43 -12.20 -13.91
CA PRO A 382 12.51 -11.85 -13.01
C PRO A 382 11.99 -11.47 -11.62
N VAL A 383 12.71 -11.84 -10.58
CA VAL A 383 12.33 -11.54 -9.19
C VAL A 383 12.99 -10.23 -8.76
N GLN A 384 12.20 -9.30 -8.25
CA GLN A 384 12.72 -8.13 -7.55
C GLN A 384 12.92 -8.50 -6.07
N PRO A 385 14.17 -8.44 -5.54
CA PRO A 385 14.41 -8.65 -4.12
C PRO A 385 13.63 -7.65 -3.25
N ALA A 386 13.08 -8.12 -2.15
CA ALA A 386 12.37 -7.29 -1.17
C ALA A 386 13.14 -7.30 0.18
N PRO A 387 14.26 -6.57 0.34
CA PRO A 387 14.97 -6.52 1.59
C PRO A 387 14.15 -5.82 2.68
N GLU A 388 14.36 -6.25 3.92
CA GLU A 388 13.73 -5.65 5.11
C GLU A 388 14.32 -4.26 5.38
N THR A 389 13.48 -3.27 5.67
CA THR A 389 13.89 -2.04 6.32
C THR A 389 13.97 -2.30 7.83
N VAL A 390 15.17 -2.27 8.39
CA VAL A 390 15.30 -2.30 9.85
C VAL A 390 14.69 -1.01 10.41
N PRO A 391 13.66 -1.09 11.27
CA PRO A 391 12.98 0.11 11.76
C PRO A 391 13.94 1.04 12.50
N ASP A 392 14.16 2.25 12.00
CA ASP A 392 14.89 3.30 12.72
C ASP A 392 13.99 3.85 13.83
N ALA A 393 14.48 3.77 15.06
CA ALA A 393 13.71 4.23 16.23
C ALA A 393 13.28 5.69 16.15
N ARG A 394 14.07 6.55 15.48
CA ARG A 394 13.77 7.99 15.30
C ARG A 394 12.63 8.20 14.31
N VAL A 395 12.63 7.47 13.18
CA VAL A 395 11.55 7.53 12.20
C VAL A 395 10.26 6.99 12.82
N MET A 396 10.32 5.86 13.50
CA MET A 396 9.18 5.29 14.21
C MET A 396 8.65 6.23 15.30
N ALA A 397 9.53 6.91 16.04
CA ALA A 397 9.13 7.91 17.03
C ALA A 397 8.44 9.13 16.38
N ALA A 398 8.93 9.61 15.23
CA ALA A 398 8.32 10.72 14.51
C ALA A 398 6.91 10.35 14.00
N ILE A 399 6.75 9.15 13.41
CA ILE A 399 5.43 8.64 13.00
C ILE A 399 4.51 8.51 14.21
N THR A 400 4.97 7.87 15.30
CA THR A 400 4.19 7.68 16.53
C THR A 400 3.75 9.02 17.12
N GLN A 401 4.61 10.02 17.14
CA GLN A 401 4.28 11.36 17.63
C GLN A 401 3.14 11.99 16.81
N VAL A 402 3.17 11.87 15.47
CA VAL A 402 2.09 12.38 14.61
C VAL A 402 0.80 11.61 14.85
N VAL A 403 0.83 10.28 14.84
CA VAL A 403 -0.33 9.42 15.13
C VAL A 403 -0.96 9.80 16.47
N HIS A 404 -0.17 9.86 17.55
CA HIS A 404 -0.70 10.18 18.88
C HIS A 404 -1.20 11.63 19.02
N SER A 405 -0.67 12.58 18.21
CA SER A 405 -1.19 13.95 18.16
C SER A 405 -2.58 14.03 17.52
N MET A 406 -2.94 13.05 16.70
CA MET A 406 -4.23 12.98 16.00
C MET A 406 -5.18 11.99 16.65
N TRP A 407 -4.68 10.85 17.09
CA TRP A 407 -5.43 9.76 17.67
C TRP A 407 -4.71 9.23 18.93
N PRO A 408 -4.92 9.88 20.09
CA PRO A 408 -4.21 9.54 21.31
C PRO A 408 -4.41 8.08 21.72
N GLY A 409 -3.31 7.40 22.02
CA GLY A 409 -3.32 6.03 22.56
C GLY A 409 -3.49 4.92 21.52
N VAL A 410 -3.59 5.24 20.22
CA VAL A 410 -3.60 4.22 19.15
C VAL A 410 -2.21 3.57 19.08
N PRO A 411 -2.08 2.23 19.18
CA PRO A 411 -0.80 1.54 19.01
C PRO A 411 -0.23 1.77 17.61
N VAL A 412 1.09 2.03 17.51
CA VAL A 412 1.80 2.11 16.22
C VAL A 412 2.70 0.89 16.10
N LEU A 413 2.47 0.09 15.06
CA LEU A 413 3.05 -1.24 14.92
C LEU A 413 3.87 -1.38 13.63
N PRO A 414 5.13 -1.85 13.70
CA PRO A 414 5.81 -2.29 12.49
C PRO A 414 5.15 -3.57 11.98
N VAL A 415 4.87 -3.64 10.67
CA VAL A 415 4.20 -4.79 10.06
C VAL A 415 4.95 -5.31 8.85
N MET A 416 4.73 -6.60 8.55
CA MET A 416 5.12 -7.23 7.30
C MET A 416 3.90 -7.33 6.39
N ALA A 417 3.94 -6.68 5.24
CA ALA A 417 2.89 -6.81 4.24
C ALA A 417 2.96 -8.18 3.55
N ALA A 418 1.81 -8.79 3.33
CA ALA A 418 1.66 -9.97 2.48
C ALA A 418 1.62 -9.61 0.99
N GLY A 419 1.23 -8.37 0.66
CA GLY A 419 1.24 -7.76 -0.66
C GLY A 419 2.62 -7.28 -1.11
N ALA A 420 2.66 -6.57 -2.22
CA ALA A 420 3.83 -5.89 -2.75
C ALA A 420 3.46 -4.41 -2.98
N SER A 421 4.45 -3.53 -2.96
CA SER A 421 4.34 -2.10 -3.25
C SER A 421 5.66 -1.58 -3.81
N ASP A 422 5.69 -0.37 -4.31
CA ASP A 422 6.86 0.34 -4.82
C ASP A 422 8.06 0.40 -3.85
N SER A 423 7.83 0.14 -2.56
CA SER A 423 8.88 0.07 -1.55
C SER A 423 9.97 -0.98 -1.83
N ILE A 424 9.68 -2.00 -2.67
CA ILE A 424 10.69 -3.02 -3.05
C ILE A 424 11.87 -2.39 -3.79
N PHE A 425 11.61 -1.44 -4.69
CA PHE A 425 12.66 -0.82 -5.53
C PHE A 425 13.55 0.10 -4.70
N THR A 426 12.96 0.92 -3.84
CA THR A 426 13.70 1.82 -2.96
C THR A 426 14.52 1.05 -1.95
N ARG A 427 13.97 -0.03 -1.35
CA ARG A 427 14.71 -0.94 -0.45
C ARG A 427 15.83 -1.67 -1.17
N ALA A 428 15.60 -2.18 -2.38
CA ALA A 428 16.63 -2.82 -3.20
C ALA A 428 17.77 -1.86 -3.58
N ALA A 429 17.46 -0.56 -3.75
CA ALA A 429 18.44 0.49 -3.98
C ALA A 429 19.15 0.98 -2.72
N GLY A 430 18.90 0.34 -1.56
CA GLY A 430 19.53 0.65 -0.27
C GLY A 430 18.93 1.88 0.43
N ILE A 431 17.73 2.33 0.07
CA ILE A 431 17.04 3.41 0.75
C ILE A 431 15.99 2.81 1.68
N PRO A 432 16.08 3.02 3.00
CA PRO A 432 15.09 2.56 3.95
C PRO A 432 13.70 3.13 3.63
N SER A 433 12.68 2.25 3.50
CA SER A 433 11.33 2.64 3.12
C SER A 433 10.32 2.15 4.14
N TYR A 434 9.41 3.05 4.51
CA TYR A 434 8.35 2.84 5.47
C TYR A 434 7.02 3.00 4.76
N GLY A 435 6.23 1.93 4.71
CA GLY A 435 4.85 2.01 4.24
C GLY A 435 3.99 2.70 5.30
N VAL A 436 3.52 3.91 5.04
CA VAL A 436 2.75 4.70 5.99
C VAL A 436 1.86 5.72 5.30
N GLY A 437 0.58 5.41 5.19
CA GLY A 437 -0.49 6.31 4.74
C GLY A 437 -1.24 6.94 5.91
N GLY A 438 -1.91 8.06 5.66
CA GLY A 438 -2.66 8.80 6.69
C GLY A 438 -4.08 8.29 6.92
N GLY A 439 -4.54 7.37 6.10
CA GLY A 439 -5.90 6.87 6.08
C GLY A 439 -6.21 5.78 7.10
N TRP A 440 -7.49 5.47 7.22
CA TRP A 440 -8.03 4.37 8.01
C TRP A 440 -8.81 3.42 7.13
N ASN A 441 -8.55 2.12 7.25
CA ASN A 441 -9.24 1.07 6.51
C ASN A 441 -10.22 0.32 7.42
N ASP A 442 -11.50 0.27 7.04
CA ASP A 442 -12.46 -0.63 7.68
C ASP A 442 -12.26 -2.05 7.14
N LEU A 443 -11.71 -2.94 7.98
CA LEU A 443 -11.43 -4.32 7.59
C LEU A 443 -12.68 -5.12 7.17
N ASN A 444 -13.89 -4.61 7.46
CA ASN A 444 -15.14 -5.21 7.01
C ASN A 444 -15.62 -4.67 5.65
N ASP A 445 -14.98 -3.62 5.10
CA ASP A 445 -15.40 -2.97 3.85
C ASP A 445 -14.20 -2.52 2.99
N ILE A 446 -13.27 -3.42 2.75
CA ILE A 446 -12.12 -3.17 1.86
C ILE A 446 -12.60 -3.27 0.41
N ARG A 447 -12.43 -2.16 -0.37
CA ARG A 447 -12.87 -2.07 -1.76
C ARG A 447 -11.76 -1.74 -2.77
N MET A 448 -10.52 -1.64 -2.34
CA MET A 448 -9.36 -1.50 -3.23
C MET A 448 -9.39 -2.59 -4.30
N HIS A 449 -9.14 -2.25 -5.55
CA HIS A 449 -9.26 -3.11 -6.75
C HIS A 449 -10.69 -3.66 -7.01
N GLY A 450 -11.63 -3.41 -6.10
CA GLY A 450 -13.02 -3.85 -6.21
C GLY A 450 -13.93 -2.88 -6.97
N ARG A 451 -15.21 -3.22 -7.03
CA ARG A 451 -16.27 -2.33 -7.50
C ARG A 451 -16.67 -1.34 -6.39
N ASP A 452 -17.16 -0.16 -6.81
CA ASP A 452 -17.62 0.87 -5.88
C ASP A 452 -16.55 1.24 -4.84
N GLU A 453 -15.30 1.34 -5.30
CA GLU A 453 -14.20 1.83 -4.49
C GLU A 453 -14.52 3.21 -3.95
N ARG A 454 -14.19 3.44 -2.67
CA ARG A 454 -14.59 4.65 -1.98
C ARG A 454 -13.70 5.02 -0.82
N LYS A 455 -13.61 6.32 -0.54
CA LYS A 455 -12.94 6.90 0.63
C LYS A 455 -13.94 7.61 1.52
N GLU A 456 -13.90 7.41 2.82
CA GLU A 456 -14.73 8.18 3.78
C GLU A 456 -14.27 9.63 3.81
N ILE A 457 -15.24 10.58 3.81
CA ILE A 457 -14.96 12.02 3.64
C ILE A 457 -14.10 12.57 4.79
N GLY A 458 -14.44 12.24 6.04
CA GLY A 458 -13.68 12.68 7.20
C GLY A 458 -12.29 12.06 7.26
N ASP A 459 -12.17 10.82 6.81
CA ASP A 459 -10.90 10.10 6.72
C ASP A 459 -9.99 10.73 5.67
N PHE A 460 -10.51 11.09 4.48
CA PHE A 460 -9.73 11.83 3.48
C PHE A 460 -9.11 13.10 4.06
N TYR A 461 -9.88 13.93 4.75
CA TYR A 461 -9.33 15.16 5.33
C TYR A 461 -8.34 14.90 6.47
N THR A 462 -8.54 13.86 7.27
CA THR A 462 -7.56 13.49 8.29
C THR A 462 -6.28 12.91 7.67
N THR A 463 -6.37 12.21 6.54
CA THR A 463 -5.22 11.79 5.73
C THR A 463 -4.38 13.00 5.30
N VAL A 464 -5.00 14.04 4.76
CA VAL A 464 -4.31 15.29 4.38
C VAL A 464 -3.58 15.94 5.57
N GLU A 465 -4.25 16.03 6.72
CA GLU A 465 -3.63 16.63 7.92
C GLU A 465 -2.49 15.76 8.48
N PHE A 466 -2.64 14.45 8.44
CA PHE A 466 -1.57 13.51 8.84
C PHE A 466 -0.33 13.68 7.96
N THR A 467 -0.50 13.65 6.65
CA THR A 467 0.59 13.78 5.67
C THR A 467 1.32 15.11 5.84
N TYR A 468 0.58 16.22 6.00
CA TYR A 468 1.16 17.52 6.30
C TYR A 468 2.00 17.51 7.60
N ARG A 469 1.47 16.96 8.69
CA ARG A 469 2.18 16.88 9.97
C ARG A 469 3.42 16.01 9.88
N LEU A 470 3.33 14.87 9.19
CA LEU A 470 4.45 13.95 9.01
C LEU A 470 5.56 14.58 8.16
N MET A 471 5.22 15.24 7.03
CA MET A 471 6.17 15.99 6.21
C MET A 471 6.89 17.05 7.02
N LYS A 472 6.15 17.83 7.82
CA LYS A 472 6.71 18.89 8.66
C LYS A 472 7.63 18.32 9.75
N ASN A 473 7.22 17.24 10.40
CA ASN A 473 7.99 16.59 11.47
C ASN A 473 9.31 16.02 10.93
N LEU A 474 9.25 15.19 9.88
CA LEU A 474 10.43 14.57 9.27
C LEU A 474 11.35 15.59 8.58
N GLY A 475 10.77 16.68 8.04
CA GLY A 475 11.52 17.77 7.44
C GLY A 475 12.32 18.62 8.46
N THR A 476 11.90 18.68 9.73
CA THR A 476 12.56 19.47 10.80
C THR A 476 13.45 18.67 11.74
N ALA A 477 13.51 17.38 11.57
CA ALA A 477 14.28 16.52 12.46
C ALA A 477 15.79 16.80 12.36
N LYS A 478 16.34 17.50 13.35
CA LYS A 478 17.73 18.00 13.38
C LYS A 478 18.81 16.93 13.38
N SER A 479 18.47 15.69 13.64
CA SER A 479 19.42 14.56 13.67
C SER A 479 18.66 13.24 13.54
N LEU A 480 18.31 12.91 12.33
CA LEU A 480 17.93 11.56 12.01
C LEU A 480 19.09 10.87 11.33
#